data_3f48d7435adb1d1ce4143a2b54871168
#
_entry.id   3f48d7435adb1d1ce4143a2b54871168
#
_cell.length_a   1.000
_cell.length_b   1.000
_cell.length_c   1.000
_cell.angle_alpha   90.00
_cell.angle_beta   90.00
_cell.angle_gamma   90.00
#
_symmetry.space_group_name_H-M   'P 1'
#
loop_
_entity.id
_entity.type
_entity.pdbx_description
1 polymer ?
#
loop_
_entity_poly.entity_id
_entity_poly.type
_entity_poly.pdbx_seq_one_letter_code
_entity_poly.pdbx_strand_id
1 'polypeptide(L)'
;MARKNLLKGFKKPKGLEFAQQESTESYGKFTASPFETGFGTTIGNCLRRILLSSIQGYAISAVLITSHDADGVPHTISSEFENIPNVSEDTLEILNKLKQIRLRLSDESEQGDFHFEFKGPASITSKDFAVEGQLEILGEPFHVMELMK
;
A
#
# COMPACT_ATOMS: atom_id res chain seq x y z
N MET A 1 -48.22 11.10 -22.55
CA MET A 1 -48.06 10.83 -21.09
C MET A 1 -46.89 11.63 -20.59
N ALA A 2 -47.10 12.59 -19.68
CA ALA A 2 -46.02 13.36 -19.08
C ALA A 2 -45.20 12.44 -18.15
N ARG A 3 -43.86 12.36 -18.36
CA ARG A 3 -42.96 11.59 -17.50
C ARG A 3 -43.01 12.19 -16.10
N LYS A 4 -43.55 11.42 -15.13
CA LYS A 4 -43.56 11.80 -13.71
C LYS A 4 -42.11 11.94 -13.24
N ASN A 5 -41.73 13.14 -12.81
CA ASN A 5 -40.39 13.37 -12.29
C ASN A 5 -40.29 12.68 -10.92
N LEU A 6 -39.69 11.48 -10.88
CA LEU A 6 -39.53 10.65 -9.68
C LEU A 6 -38.62 11.28 -8.61
N LEU A 7 -37.83 12.29 -9.00
CA LEU A 7 -36.93 13.00 -8.09
C LEU A 7 -37.55 14.24 -7.43
N LYS A 8 -38.83 14.54 -7.75
CA LYS A 8 -39.54 15.67 -7.14
C LYS A 8 -39.82 15.38 -5.66
N GLY A 9 -39.17 16.13 -4.78
CA GLY A 9 -39.28 15.93 -3.31
C GLY A 9 -38.23 14.99 -2.71
N PHE A 10 -37.31 14.44 -3.52
CA PHE A 10 -36.24 13.59 -3.02
C PHE A 10 -35.28 14.40 -2.13
N LYS A 11 -35.07 13.93 -0.89
CA LYS A 11 -34.16 14.55 0.08
C LYS A 11 -32.71 14.26 -0.28
N LYS A 12 -31.99 15.32 -0.60
CA LYS A 12 -30.56 15.27 -0.93
C LYS A 12 -29.77 15.94 0.19
N PRO A 13 -28.58 15.45 0.53
CA PRO A 13 -27.69 16.15 1.45
C PRO A 13 -27.31 17.51 0.86
N LYS A 14 -27.27 18.53 1.71
CA LYS A 14 -26.89 19.89 1.30
C LYS A 14 -25.38 20.03 1.07
N GLY A 15 -24.59 19.16 1.64
CA GLY A 15 -23.14 19.13 1.54
C GLY A 15 -22.55 17.98 2.33
N LEU A 16 -21.24 17.86 2.25
CA LEU A 16 -20.43 16.95 3.05
C LEU A 16 -19.70 17.79 4.09
N GLU A 17 -19.95 17.50 5.36
CA GLU A 17 -19.27 18.14 6.49
C GLU A 17 -18.10 17.27 6.91
N PHE A 18 -16.92 17.87 7.00
CA PHE A 18 -15.69 17.21 7.41
C PHE A 18 -15.31 17.64 8.82
N ALA A 19 -15.26 16.69 9.75
CA ALA A 19 -14.86 16.93 11.12
C ALA A 19 -13.33 17.04 11.24
N GLN A 20 -12.78 18.21 10.95
CA GLN A 20 -11.33 18.46 10.95
C GLN A 20 -10.66 18.18 12.31
N GLN A 21 -11.37 18.43 13.41
CA GLN A 21 -10.83 18.24 14.77
C GLN A 21 -10.63 16.78 15.17
N GLU A 22 -11.39 15.87 14.54
CA GLU A 22 -11.33 14.43 14.81
C GLU A 22 -10.52 13.67 13.74
N SER A 23 -9.97 14.37 12.74
CA SER A 23 -9.28 13.74 11.61
C SER A 23 -7.78 13.66 11.84
N THR A 24 -7.20 12.51 11.51
CA THR A 24 -5.77 12.25 11.51
C THR A 24 -5.31 11.83 10.11
N GLU A 25 -4.04 11.57 9.88
CA GLU A 25 -3.54 11.07 8.59
C GLU A 25 -4.17 9.75 8.16
N SER A 26 -4.62 8.94 9.12
CA SER A 26 -5.20 7.61 8.86
C SER A 26 -6.70 7.50 9.19
N TYR A 27 -7.31 8.58 9.71
CA TYR A 27 -8.72 8.60 10.09
C TYR A 27 -9.40 9.88 9.63
N GLY A 28 -10.54 9.76 8.96
CA GLY A 28 -11.38 10.89 8.57
C GLY A 28 -12.86 10.62 8.84
N LYS A 29 -13.57 11.61 9.39
CA LYS A 29 -15.00 11.55 9.67
C LYS A 29 -15.75 12.54 8.81
N PHE A 30 -16.66 12.03 8.01
CA PHE A 30 -17.53 12.80 7.13
C PHE A 30 -18.98 12.59 7.51
N THR A 31 -19.74 13.68 7.53
CA THR A 31 -21.17 13.65 7.82
C THR A 31 -21.94 14.25 6.64
N ALA A 32 -22.94 13.56 6.19
CA ALA A 32 -23.84 14.03 5.14
C ALA A 32 -25.31 13.81 5.54
N SER A 33 -26.12 14.86 5.48
CA SER A 33 -27.53 14.83 5.79
C SER A 33 -28.29 15.95 5.06
N PRO A 34 -29.65 15.84 4.88
CA PRO A 34 -30.49 14.66 5.09
C PRO A 34 -30.46 13.67 3.93
N PHE A 35 -30.80 12.41 4.21
CA PHE A 35 -31.06 11.39 3.19
C PHE A 35 -32.50 10.87 3.32
N GLU A 36 -33.04 10.34 2.24
CA GLU A 36 -34.24 9.49 2.30
C GLU A 36 -33.96 8.23 3.12
N THR A 37 -35.02 7.70 3.76
CA THR A 37 -34.90 6.50 4.58
C THR A 37 -34.31 5.33 3.80
N GLY A 38 -33.27 4.72 4.34
CA GLY A 38 -32.53 3.62 3.70
C GLY A 38 -31.45 4.05 2.69
N PHE A 39 -31.51 5.28 2.16
CA PHE A 39 -30.56 5.73 1.15
C PHE A 39 -29.14 5.94 1.69
N GLY A 40 -29.03 6.35 2.96
CA GLY A 40 -27.74 6.49 3.63
C GLY A 40 -26.96 5.17 3.69
N THR A 41 -27.65 4.05 3.98
CA THR A 41 -27.03 2.72 3.98
C THR A 41 -26.53 2.32 2.59
N THR A 42 -27.33 2.60 1.56
CA THR A 42 -26.97 2.31 0.16
C THR A 42 -25.72 3.09 -0.26
N ILE A 43 -25.68 4.40 0.01
CA ILE A 43 -24.54 5.25 -0.29
C ILE A 43 -23.30 4.80 0.49
N GLY A 44 -23.44 4.51 1.78
CA GLY A 44 -22.37 4.03 2.64
C GLY A 44 -21.74 2.74 2.10
N ASN A 45 -22.57 1.77 1.69
CA ASN A 45 -22.08 0.53 1.10
C ASN A 45 -21.40 0.75 -0.27
N CYS A 46 -21.93 1.63 -1.11
CA CYS A 46 -21.30 2.00 -2.37
C CYS A 46 -19.92 2.62 -2.13
N LEU A 47 -19.81 3.60 -1.23
CA LEU A 47 -18.55 4.22 -0.87
C LEU A 47 -17.54 3.22 -0.31
N ARG A 48 -17.99 2.34 0.60
CA ARG A 48 -17.14 1.28 1.14
C ARG A 48 -16.55 0.41 0.03
N ARG A 49 -17.36 -0.02 -0.94
CA ARG A 49 -16.89 -0.85 -2.06
C ARG A 49 -15.87 -0.12 -2.92
N ILE A 50 -16.11 1.15 -3.24
CA ILE A 50 -15.19 1.97 -4.04
C ILE A 50 -13.87 2.17 -3.29
N LEU A 51 -13.92 2.51 -2.01
CA LEU A 51 -12.73 2.71 -1.18
C LEU A 51 -11.86 1.45 -1.06
N LEU A 52 -12.48 0.27 -1.05
CA LEU A 52 -11.76 -1.00 -0.92
C LEU A 52 -11.24 -1.57 -2.25
N SER A 53 -11.83 -1.18 -3.39
CA SER A 53 -11.56 -1.85 -4.68
C SER A 53 -11.08 -0.94 -5.80
N SER A 54 -11.27 0.37 -5.70
CA SER A 54 -11.11 1.25 -6.86
C SER A 54 -10.15 2.43 -6.64
N ILE A 55 -9.62 2.59 -5.43
CA ILE A 55 -8.57 3.58 -5.18
C ILE A 55 -7.25 3.01 -5.67
N GLN A 56 -6.62 3.73 -6.58
CA GLN A 56 -5.32 3.37 -7.13
C GLN A 56 -4.22 3.67 -6.11
N GLY A 57 -3.17 2.86 -6.15
CA GLY A 57 -1.97 3.03 -5.32
C GLY A 57 -0.85 2.15 -5.86
N TYR A 58 0.34 2.39 -5.36
CA TYR A 58 1.52 1.62 -5.70
C TYR A 58 1.78 0.55 -4.66
N ALA A 59 2.19 -0.63 -5.10
CA ALA A 59 2.55 -1.74 -4.24
C ALA A 59 3.61 -2.60 -4.93
N ILE A 60 4.41 -3.29 -4.15
CA ILE A 60 5.37 -4.28 -4.67
C ILE A 60 4.57 -5.46 -5.23
N SER A 61 4.68 -5.71 -6.51
CA SER A 61 3.96 -6.77 -7.23
C SER A 61 4.82 -8.01 -7.47
N ALA A 62 6.13 -7.85 -7.65
CA ALA A 62 7.08 -8.91 -7.88
C ALA A 62 8.42 -8.59 -7.21
N VAL A 63 9.13 -9.61 -6.79
CA VAL A 63 10.45 -9.51 -6.19
C VAL A 63 11.33 -10.62 -6.78
N LEU A 64 12.53 -10.26 -7.21
CA LEU A 64 13.59 -11.19 -7.57
C LEU A 64 14.69 -11.06 -6.54
N ILE A 65 15.02 -12.15 -5.87
CA ILE A 65 16.06 -12.18 -4.84
C ILE A 65 17.21 -13.03 -5.38
N THR A 66 18.41 -12.46 -5.36
CA THR A 66 19.64 -13.16 -5.71
C THR A 66 20.63 -12.99 -4.56
N SER A 67 21.10 -14.09 -4.00
CA SER A 67 22.18 -14.11 -3.02
C SER A 67 23.50 -14.46 -3.72
N HIS A 68 24.62 -14.04 -3.16
CA HIS A 68 25.95 -14.41 -3.62
C HIS A 68 26.63 -15.22 -2.52
N ASP A 69 27.17 -16.37 -2.88
CA ASP A 69 27.97 -17.18 -1.98
C ASP A 69 29.32 -16.54 -1.70
N ALA A 70 30.09 -17.10 -0.77
CA ALA A 70 31.43 -16.65 -0.45
C ALA A 70 32.39 -16.63 -1.64
N ASP A 71 32.15 -17.46 -2.64
CA ASP A 71 32.90 -17.55 -3.90
C ASP A 71 32.36 -16.58 -4.98
N GLY A 72 31.34 -15.76 -4.65
CA GLY A 72 30.72 -14.80 -5.55
C GLY A 72 29.78 -15.41 -6.59
N VAL A 73 29.39 -16.68 -6.43
CA VAL A 73 28.46 -17.35 -7.35
C VAL A 73 27.02 -16.86 -7.04
N PRO A 74 26.30 -16.33 -8.04
CA PRO A 74 24.93 -15.89 -7.84
C PRO A 74 23.98 -17.09 -7.69
N HIS A 75 23.18 -17.09 -6.66
CA HIS A 75 22.08 -18.03 -6.44
C HIS A 75 20.77 -17.27 -6.42
N THR A 76 19.90 -17.52 -7.39
CA THR A 76 18.58 -16.89 -7.46
C THR A 76 17.55 -17.75 -6.75
N ILE A 77 16.85 -17.14 -5.80
CA ILE A 77 15.79 -17.78 -5.04
C ILE A 77 14.59 -18.01 -5.97
N SER A 78 14.22 -19.27 -6.16
CA SER A 78 13.21 -19.68 -7.12
C SER A 78 11.83 -19.91 -6.48
N SER A 79 11.78 -20.05 -5.17
CA SER A 79 10.56 -20.35 -4.42
C SER A 79 10.51 -19.59 -3.09
N GLU A 80 9.30 -19.23 -2.67
CA GLU A 80 9.05 -18.59 -1.37
C GLU A 80 9.38 -19.50 -0.16
N PHE A 81 9.54 -20.79 -0.40
CA PHE A 81 9.92 -21.78 0.63
C PHE A 81 11.42 -22.06 0.68
N GLU A 82 12.18 -21.46 -0.21
CA GLU A 82 13.63 -21.58 -0.24
C GLU A 82 14.26 -20.54 0.68
N ASN A 83 15.19 -20.97 1.54
CA ASN A 83 15.88 -20.05 2.45
C ASN A 83 16.95 -19.27 1.72
N ILE A 84 17.06 -17.97 2.05
CA ILE A 84 18.13 -17.12 1.55
C ILE A 84 19.37 -17.37 2.41
N PRO A 85 20.52 -17.77 1.81
CA PRO A 85 21.75 -17.95 2.56
C PRO A 85 22.17 -16.69 3.32
N ASN A 86 22.62 -16.83 4.54
CA ASN A 86 23.12 -15.75 5.41
C ASN A 86 22.06 -14.68 5.74
N VAL A 87 20.80 -15.03 5.72
CA VAL A 87 19.68 -14.20 6.21
C VAL A 87 18.99 -14.91 7.36
N SER A 88 18.63 -14.16 8.38
CA SER A 88 18.03 -14.70 9.61
C SER A 88 16.57 -15.11 9.40
N GLU A 89 15.85 -14.35 8.62
CA GLU A 89 14.42 -14.54 8.35
C GLU A 89 14.17 -15.49 7.19
N ASP A 90 13.05 -16.18 7.24
CA ASP A 90 12.57 -16.99 6.13
C ASP A 90 12.13 -16.12 4.96
N THR A 91 12.30 -16.59 3.73
CA THR A 91 11.90 -15.90 2.51
C THR A 91 10.42 -15.47 2.55
N LEU A 92 9.53 -16.34 3.05
CA LEU A 92 8.11 -16.03 3.20
C LEU A 92 7.87 -14.86 4.16
N GLU A 93 8.62 -14.78 5.27
CA GLU A 93 8.52 -13.68 6.21
C GLU A 93 8.96 -12.36 5.57
N ILE A 94 10.08 -12.38 4.84
CA ILE A 94 10.59 -11.21 4.10
C ILE A 94 9.55 -10.74 3.08
N LEU A 95 8.98 -11.64 2.29
CA LEU A 95 7.95 -11.30 1.31
C LEU A 95 6.70 -10.68 1.96
N ASN A 96 6.29 -11.20 3.14
CA ASN A 96 5.17 -10.63 3.88
C ASN A 96 5.49 -9.23 4.43
N LYS A 97 6.71 -8.99 4.87
CA LYS A 97 7.18 -7.66 5.30
C LYS A 97 7.25 -6.69 4.11
N LEU A 98 7.77 -7.13 2.95
CA LEU A 98 7.82 -6.32 1.74
C LEU A 98 6.42 -5.90 1.26
N LYS A 99 5.41 -6.77 1.34
CA LYS A 99 4.01 -6.44 1.02
C LYS A 99 3.40 -5.35 1.92
N GLN A 100 3.94 -5.14 3.11
CA GLN A 100 3.48 -4.11 4.05
C GLN A 100 4.08 -2.73 3.75
N ILE A 101 5.12 -2.66 2.94
CA ILE A 101 5.75 -1.39 2.57
C ILE A 101 4.76 -0.56 1.78
N ARG A 102 4.49 0.63 2.29
CA ARG A 102 3.70 1.65 1.59
C ARG A 102 4.64 2.56 0.84
N LEU A 103 4.42 2.69 -0.45
CA LEU A 103 5.33 3.43 -1.31
C LEU A 103 4.58 4.43 -2.20
N ARG A 104 5.30 5.48 -2.58
CA ARG A 104 4.87 6.48 -3.54
C ARG A 104 5.95 6.61 -4.61
N LEU A 105 5.55 6.55 -5.87
CA LEU A 105 6.42 6.89 -6.98
C LEU A 105 6.30 8.38 -7.29
N SER A 106 7.37 9.01 -7.74
CA SER A 106 7.28 10.35 -8.31
C SER A 106 6.61 10.30 -9.69
N ASP A 107 5.92 11.38 -10.08
CA ASP A 107 5.14 11.46 -11.32
C ASP A 107 5.97 11.25 -12.61
N GLU A 108 7.30 11.30 -12.52
CA GLU A 108 8.21 11.07 -13.63
C GLU A 108 8.54 9.59 -13.89
N SER A 109 8.16 8.68 -12.96
CA SER A 109 8.48 7.25 -13.06
C SER A 109 7.22 6.46 -13.45
N GLU A 110 7.04 6.18 -14.74
CA GLU A 110 5.84 5.46 -15.21
C GLU A 110 5.79 3.98 -14.84
N GLN A 111 6.90 3.33 -14.67
CA GLN A 111 7.04 1.96 -14.11
C GLN A 111 8.52 1.75 -13.77
N GLY A 112 8.84 1.17 -12.62
CA GLY A 112 10.21 0.99 -12.26
C GLY A 112 10.49 -0.38 -11.67
N ASP A 113 11.37 -1.12 -12.31
CA ASP A 113 12.12 -2.15 -11.63
C ASP A 113 13.22 -1.44 -10.85
N PHE A 114 13.19 -1.54 -9.54
CA PHE A 114 14.20 -0.99 -8.67
C PHE A 114 15.15 -2.10 -8.24
N HIS A 115 16.44 -1.83 -8.34
CA HIS A 115 17.49 -2.77 -7.94
C HIS A 115 18.15 -2.29 -6.66
N PHE A 116 18.26 -3.17 -5.69
CA PHE A 116 18.89 -2.90 -4.40
C PHE A 116 19.96 -3.94 -4.12
N GLU A 117 21.12 -3.50 -3.68
CA GLU A 117 22.21 -4.37 -3.21
C GLU A 117 22.46 -4.11 -1.73
N PHE A 118 22.41 -5.17 -0.95
CA PHE A 118 22.73 -5.13 0.46
C PHE A 118 23.92 -6.04 0.77
N LYS A 119 24.82 -5.56 1.61
CA LYS A 119 25.99 -6.31 2.06
C LYS A 119 25.89 -6.51 3.57
N GLY A 120 26.08 -7.76 4.00
CA GLY A 120 26.13 -8.12 5.42
C GLY A 120 27.47 -7.82 6.09
N PRO A 121 27.50 -7.80 7.40
CA PRO A 121 26.32 -7.88 8.29
C PRO A 121 25.56 -6.55 8.34
N ALA A 122 24.23 -6.57 8.22
CA ALA A 122 23.40 -5.37 8.28
C ALA A 122 21.94 -5.70 8.61
N SER A 123 21.30 -4.82 9.34
CA SER A 123 19.86 -4.86 9.59
C SER A 123 19.15 -3.96 8.58
N ILE A 124 18.33 -4.55 7.73
CA ILE A 124 17.64 -3.87 6.64
C ILE A 124 16.24 -3.50 7.08
N THR A 125 15.91 -2.22 6.91
CA THR A 125 14.61 -1.66 7.26
C THR A 125 13.82 -1.29 6.01
N SER A 126 12.51 -1.02 6.16
CA SER A 126 11.67 -0.59 5.04
C SER A 126 12.19 0.67 4.34
N LYS A 127 12.87 1.57 5.06
CA LYS A 127 13.43 2.82 4.48
C LYS A 127 14.62 2.60 3.57
N ASP A 128 15.32 1.50 3.71
CA ASP A 128 16.49 1.18 2.88
C ASP A 128 16.10 0.85 1.42
N PHE A 129 14.80 0.66 1.19
CA PHE A 129 14.23 0.52 -0.15
C PHE A 129 13.79 1.86 -0.78
N ALA A 130 14.10 3.01 -0.17
CA ALA A 130 13.83 4.31 -0.77
C ALA A 130 14.88 4.65 -1.84
N VAL A 131 14.42 5.26 -2.94
CA VAL A 131 15.29 5.80 -4.00
C VAL A 131 15.03 7.28 -4.12
N GLU A 132 16.04 8.09 -3.87
CA GLU A 132 15.93 9.54 -3.88
C GLU A 132 15.37 10.07 -5.21
N GLY A 133 14.31 10.87 -5.12
CA GLY A 133 13.65 11.46 -6.29
C GLY A 133 12.75 10.50 -7.10
N GLN A 134 12.73 9.20 -6.83
CA GLN A 134 11.95 8.22 -7.60
C GLN A 134 10.97 7.42 -6.74
N LEU A 135 11.43 6.88 -5.61
CA LEU A 135 10.64 6.01 -4.75
C LEU A 135 10.70 6.47 -3.31
N GLU A 136 9.59 6.94 -2.80
CA GLU A 136 9.43 7.35 -1.41
C GLU A 136 8.74 6.25 -0.60
N ILE A 137 9.30 5.92 0.56
CA ILE A 137 8.68 4.98 1.51
C ILE A 137 7.90 5.77 2.55
N LEU A 138 6.60 5.46 2.66
CA LEU A 138 5.67 6.13 3.55
C LEU A 138 5.54 5.38 4.88
N GLY A 139 5.38 6.15 5.97
CA GLY A 139 5.18 5.63 7.31
C GLY A 139 6.44 5.47 8.13
N GLU A 140 6.31 4.86 9.30
CA GLU A 140 7.43 4.58 10.18
C GLU A 140 8.28 3.41 9.66
N PRO A 141 9.61 3.47 9.84
CA PRO A 141 10.49 2.37 9.46
C PRO A 141 10.22 1.13 10.30
N PHE A 142 10.21 -0.02 9.67
CA PHE A 142 10.14 -1.31 10.35
C PHE A 142 11.20 -2.26 9.80
N HIS A 143 11.59 -3.21 10.61
CA HIS A 143 12.61 -4.20 10.26
C HIS A 143 12.09 -5.17 9.19
N VAL A 144 12.87 -5.38 8.15
CA VAL A 144 12.56 -6.31 7.04
C VAL A 144 13.37 -7.59 7.17
N MET A 145 14.67 -7.50 7.23
CA MET A 145 15.57 -8.67 7.31
C MET A 145 16.90 -8.34 7.96
N GLU A 146 17.55 -9.36 8.52
CA GLU A 146 18.90 -9.29 9.11
C GLU A 146 19.86 -10.09 8.24
N LEU A 147 20.88 -9.43 7.71
CA LEU A 147 21.98 -10.06 6.98
C LEU A 147 23.07 -10.47 7.96
N MET A 148 23.42 -11.75 7.99
CA MET A 148 24.51 -12.31 8.76
C MET A 148 25.84 -12.20 8.00
N LYS A 149 26.94 -12.62 8.64
CA LYS A 149 28.27 -12.67 8.01
C LYS A 149 28.37 -13.77 7.00
#